data_20b0af4faba4a8b4edb6570e0f374b81
#
_entry.id   20b0af4faba4a8b4edb6570e0f374b81
#
_cell.length_a   1.000
_cell.length_b   1.000
_cell.length_c   1.000
_cell.angle_alpha   90.00
_cell.angle_beta   90.00
_cell.angle_gamma   90.00
#
_symmetry.space_group_name_H-M   'P 1'
#
loop_
_entity.id
_entity.type
_entity.pdbx_description
1 polymer ?
#
loop_
_entity_poly.entity_id
_entity_poly.type
_entity_poly.pdbx_seq_one_letter_code
_entity_poly.pdbx_strand_id
1 'polypeptide(L)'
;MEMKYFELVKSGTTHDFIKYRRVAIIGSVIVNLLVLFGATVWPRLNYGVDFAGGTELQIHFNKTVEAGEVRDEVSKLGFGEPTVQRYGNEAENQFLVRVERIALLTQEKADLVKADIQQAMPTMTGMRFDPEVGDKLDFTFKQPIDEGTLRSLVEKAGTPVKEVRALSGREGQDREYTVITQGPGDKIGGALRAKYGPDAAEVVRTDYVGPQVGKQLRTDGILAVLYAMGMILIYVGFRFDFRFSPGVIIALIHDAIITLGFFVVTRHEFNLTSVTVILTVVGYSVNDTIVVYDRIRENAQRHKGRPLREIVNLSINEMLGRTILTSGATALSLVGLIVMGVGTIQDFALAMLVGIISGTYSTWYIASPMTIWLEEHSEQKRAIDAAKPKPKNQQAAAAR
;
A
#
# COMPACT_ATOMS: atom_id res chain seq x y z
N MET A 1 -36.15 -3.51 35.75
CA MET A 1 -36.29 -3.19 34.32
C MET A 1 -35.14 -3.85 33.60
N GLU A 2 -35.32 -5.07 33.07
CA GLU A 2 -34.28 -5.75 32.29
C GLU A 2 -34.16 -5.01 30.97
N MET A 3 -33.02 -4.29 30.77
CA MET A 3 -32.69 -3.74 29.48
C MET A 3 -32.41 -4.89 28.54
N LYS A 4 -33.30 -5.15 27.58
CA LYS A 4 -33.05 -6.07 26.47
C LYS A 4 -31.97 -5.45 25.57
N TYR A 5 -30.76 -5.87 25.82
CA TYR A 5 -29.67 -5.53 24.86
C TYR A 5 -29.94 -6.29 23.57
N PHE A 6 -29.70 -5.58 22.44
CA PHE A 6 -29.74 -6.20 21.13
C PHE A 6 -28.50 -7.10 20.99
N GLU A 7 -28.65 -8.41 21.17
CA GLU A 7 -27.60 -9.38 20.97
C GLU A 7 -27.59 -9.81 19.49
N LEU A 8 -26.61 -9.32 18.74
CA LEU A 8 -26.33 -9.76 17.35
C LEU A 8 -26.02 -11.27 17.31
N VAL A 9 -25.36 -11.78 18.33
CA VAL A 9 -25.04 -13.19 18.50
C VAL A 9 -25.60 -13.62 19.86
N LYS A 10 -26.47 -14.62 19.86
CA LYS A 10 -27.07 -15.14 21.11
C LYS A 10 -25.98 -15.72 22.00
N SER A 11 -26.00 -15.34 23.28
CA SER A 11 -25.15 -15.96 24.30
C SER A 11 -25.39 -17.48 24.34
N GLY A 12 -24.30 -18.26 24.30
CA GLY A 12 -24.37 -19.73 24.29
C GLY A 12 -24.41 -20.36 22.87
N THR A 13 -24.09 -19.62 21.81
CA THR A 13 -23.89 -20.18 20.46
C THR A 13 -22.85 -21.31 20.53
N THR A 14 -23.12 -22.44 19.89
CA THR A 14 -22.25 -23.64 19.87
C THR A 14 -21.97 -24.06 18.43
N HIS A 15 -21.35 -23.17 17.65
CA HIS A 15 -20.95 -23.50 16.27
C HIS A 15 -19.64 -24.28 16.27
N ASP A 16 -19.53 -25.36 15.49
CA ASP A 16 -18.26 -26.12 15.34
C ASP A 16 -17.41 -25.55 14.23
N PHE A 17 -16.63 -24.52 14.55
CA PHE A 17 -15.67 -23.90 13.62
C PHE A 17 -14.56 -24.87 13.20
N ILE A 18 -14.13 -25.75 14.11
CA ILE A 18 -13.00 -26.64 13.89
C ILE A 18 -13.35 -27.79 12.93
N LYS A 19 -14.63 -28.12 12.78
CA LYS A 19 -15.11 -29.11 11.80
C LYS A 19 -14.68 -28.76 10.38
N TYR A 20 -14.73 -27.50 10.01
CA TYR A 20 -14.47 -27.02 8.66
C TYR A 20 -13.00 -26.62 8.42
N ARG A 21 -12.10 -26.78 9.43
CA ARG A 21 -10.72 -26.32 9.39
C ARG A 21 -9.94 -26.75 8.12
N ARG A 22 -10.10 -28.00 7.68
CA ARG A 22 -9.37 -28.53 6.51
C ARG A 22 -9.83 -27.85 5.21
N VAL A 23 -11.13 -27.69 5.02
CA VAL A 23 -11.68 -27.06 3.84
C VAL A 23 -11.30 -25.57 3.80
N ALA A 24 -11.39 -24.91 4.94
CA ALA A 24 -11.02 -23.50 5.08
C ALA A 24 -9.53 -23.25 4.79
N ILE A 25 -8.63 -24.05 5.38
CA ILE A 25 -7.18 -23.91 5.16
C ILE A 25 -6.82 -24.21 3.69
N ILE A 26 -7.36 -25.29 3.10
CA ILE A 26 -7.08 -25.62 1.69
C ILE A 26 -7.61 -24.51 0.78
N GLY A 27 -8.83 -24.02 1.00
CA GLY A 27 -9.40 -22.91 0.26
C GLY A 27 -8.55 -21.64 0.37
N SER A 28 -8.11 -21.29 1.58
CA SER A 28 -7.23 -20.14 1.82
C SER A 28 -5.89 -20.27 1.11
N VAL A 29 -5.26 -21.45 1.13
CA VAL A 29 -4.01 -21.70 0.41
C VAL A 29 -4.21 -21.52 -1.10
N ILE A 30 -5.28 -22.08 -1.66
CA ILE A 30 -5.59 -21.94 -3.09
C ILE A 30 -5.79 -20.46 -3.45
N VAL A 31 -6.60 -19.72 -2.68
CA VAL A 31 -6.85 -18.31 -2.93
C VAL A 31 -5.57 -17.48 -2.82
N ASN A 32 -4.75 -17.72 -1.78
CA ASN A 32 -3.46 -17.03 -1.64
C ASN A 32 -2.51 -17.31 -2.82
N LEU A 33 -2.44 -18.56 -3.30
CA LEU A 33 -1.63 -18.91 -4.47
C LEU A 33 -2.15 -18.22 -5.74
N LEU A 34 -3.48 -18.16 -5.93
CA LEU A 34 -4.08 -17.44 -7.05
C LEU A 34 -3.80 -15.94 -6.98
N VAL A 35 -3.88 -15.33 -5.81
CA VAL A 35 -3.53 -13.91 -5.63
C VAL A 35 -2.06 -13.66 -5.93
N LEU A 36 -1.15 -14.49 -5.43
CA LEU A 36 0.28 -14.35 -5.69
C LEU A 36 0.60 -14.57 -7.18
N PHE A 37 -0.04 -15.54 -7.83
CA PHE A 37 0.06 -15.71 -9.27
C PHE A 37 -0.46 -14.49 -10.01
N GLY A 38 -1.63 -13.98 -9.61
CA GLY A 38 -2.23 -12.77 -10.19
C GLY A 38 -1.33 -11.55 -10.02
N ALA A 39 -0.73 -11.37 -8.86
CA ALA A 39 0.14 -10.24 -8.56
C ALA A 39 1.45 -10.23 -9.37
N THR A 40 1.98 -11.42 -9.68
CA THR A 40 3.32 -11.57 -10.28
C THR A 40 3.30 -11.91 -11.76
N VAL A 41 2.36 -12.74 -12.21
CA VAL A 41 2.34 -13.30 -13.59
C VAL A 41 1.28 -12.61 -14.43
N TRP A 42 0.02 -12.73 -14.06
CA TRP A 42 -1.12 -12.19 -14.81
C TRP A 42 -2.37 -12.12 -13.93
N PRO A 43 -3.04 -10.94 -13.91
CA PRO A 43 -2.84 -9.72 -14.70
C PRO A 43 -1.73 -8.78 -14.22
N ARG A 44 -0.98 -9.11 -13.18
CA ARG A 44 0.01 -8.30 -12.44
C ARG A 44 -0.63 -7.17 -11.65
N LEU A 45 0.10 -6.65 -10.67
CA LEU A 45 -0.31 -5.45 -9.95
C LEU A 45 -0.26 -4.23 -10.87
N ASN A 46 -1.27 -3.39 -10.74
CA ASN A 46 -1.28 -2.07 -11.38
C ASN A 46 -0.58 -1.07 -10.45
N TYR A 47 0.72 -0.89 -10.63
CA TYR A 47 1.49 0.04 -9.78
C TYR A 47 1.12 1.48 -10.09
N GLY A 48 0.81 2.27 -9.04
CA GLY A 48 0.68 3.73 -9.10
C GLY A 48 2.03 4.40 -9.33
N VAL A 49 2.01 5.72 -9.57
CA VAL A 49 3.23 6.51 -9.83
C VAL A 49 4.24 6.43 -8.69
N ASP A 50 3.80 6.25 -7.45
CA ASP A 50 4.67 6.08 -6.28
C ASP A 50 5.69 4.94 -6.46
N PHE A 51 5.33 3.90 -7.21
CA PHE A 51 6.15 2.70 -7.41
C PHE A 51 6.64 2.49 -8.84
N ALA A 52 5.88 2.94 -9.82
CA ALA A 52 6.26 2.85 -11.23
C ALA A 52 7.13 4.02 -11.67
N GLY A 53 7.00 5.17 -11.01
CA GLY A 53 7.50 6.44 -11.49
C GLY A 53 6.61 7.02 -12.60
N GLY A 54 6.89 8.24 -13.00
CA GLY A 54 6.17 8.94 -14.05
C GLY A 54 5.47 10.21 -13.57
N THR A 55 4.55 10.72 -14.39
CA THR A 55 3.70 11.87 -14.06
C THR A 55 2.25 11.45 -14.00
N GLU A 56 1.55 11.86 -12.95
CA GLU A 56 0.12 11.68 -12.75
C GLU A 56 -0.56 13.04 -12.68
N LEU A 57 -1.65 13.17 -13.42
CA LEU A 57 -2.46 14.38 -13.46
C LEU A 57 -3.88 14.06 -13.06
N GLN A 58 -4.42 14.85 -12.15
CA GLN A 58 -5.85 14.90 -11.89
C GLN A 58 -6.45 16.03 -12.74
N ILE A 59 -7.36 15.66 -13.65
CA ILE A 59 -7.95 16.60 -14.62
C ILE A 59 -9.46 16.59 -14.40
N HIS A 60 -10.02 17.78 -14.25
CA HIS A 60 -11.45 18.02 -14.20
C HIS A 60 -11.94 18.55 -15.54
N PHE A 61 -13.06 18.01 -16.05
CA PHE A 61 -13.71 18.50 -17.27
C PHE A 61 -15.07 19.11 -16.92
N ASN A 62 -15.33 20.32 -17.45
CA ASN A 62 -16.63 20.99 -17.30
C ASN A 62 -17.75 20.40 -18.18
N LYS A 63 -17.44 19.35 -18.94
CA LYS A 63 -18.37 18.60 -19.79
C LYS A 63 -18.08 17.11 -19.71
N THR A 64 -19.05 16.31 -20.06
CA THR A 64 -18.89 14.86 -20.11
C THR A 64 -17.91 14.48 -21.23
N VAL A 65 -16.87 13.73 -20.85
CA VAL A 65 -15.83 13.22 -21.76
C VAL A 65 -15.64 11.74 -21.48
N GLU A 66 -15.33 10.96 -22.50
CA GLU A 66 -15.02 9.55 -22.36
C GLU A 66 -13.53 9.34 -22.09
N ALA A 67 -13.21 8.38 -21.18
CA ALA A 67 -11.81 8.07 -20.83
C ALA A 67 -10.98 7.64 -22.05
N GLY A 68 -11.60 6.99 -23.03
CA GLY A 68 -10.97 6.60 -24.30
C GLY A 68 -10.51 7.81 -25.10
N GLU A 69 -11.35 8.85 -25.21
CA GLU A 69 -11.00 10.08 -25.95
C GLU A 69 -9.84 10.84 -25.31
N VAL A 70 -9.80 10.87 -23.96
CA VAL A 70 -8.69 11.49 -23.23
C VAL A 70 -7.42 10.70 -23.47
N ARG A 71 -7.49 9.37 -23.42
CA ARG A 71 -6.34 8.48 -23.68
C ARG A 71 -5.80 8.70 -25.08
N ASP A 72 -6.65 8.70 -26.09
CA ASP A 72 -6.25 8.89 -27.48
C ASP A 72 -5.56 10.24 -27.71
N GLU A 73 -6.04 11.29 -27.04
CA GLU A 73 -5.42 12.62 -27.16
C GLU A 73 -4.05 12.68 -26.50
N VAL A 74 -3.94 12.13 -25.31
CA VAL A 74 -2.66 12.11 -24.57
C VAL A 74 -1.63 11.21 -25.28
N SER A 75 -2.05 10.10 -25.88
CA SER A 75 -1.17 9.20 -26.64
C SER A 75 -0.47 9.91 -27.81
N LYS A 76 -1.13 10.86 -28.45
CA LYS A 76 -0.54 11.65 -29.57
C LYS A 76 0.64 12.51 -29.14
N LEU A 77 0.78 12.78 -27.84
CA LEU A 77 1.87 13.61 -27.31
C LEU A 77 3.20 12.86 -27.15
N GLY A 78 3.20 11.52 -27.32
CA GLY A 78 4.42 10.72 -27.31
C GLY A 78 5.05 10.55 -25.92
N PHE A 79 4.23 10.51 -24.86
CA PHE A 79 4.69 10.31 -23.47
C PHE A 79 4.64 8.85 -23.01
N GLY A 80 4.62 7.90 -23.92
CA GLY A 80 4.36 6.49 -23.66
C GLY A 80 2.86 6.17 -23.74
N GLU A 81 2.47 4.97 -23.29
CA GLU A 81 1.07 4.59 -23.23
C GLU A 81 0.39 5.18 -21.98
N PRO A 82 -0.54 6.15 -22.13
CA PRO A 82 -1.19 6.75 -20.99
C PRO A 82 -2.20 5.80 -20.37
N THR A 83 -2.21 5.74 -19.03
CA THR A 83 -3.31 5.15 -18.28
C THR A 83 -4.28 6.27 -17.93
N VAL A 84 -5.56 6.11 -18.31
CA VAL A 84 -6.63 7.05 -18.00
C VAL A 84 -7.72 6.32 -17.23
N GLN A 85 -7.96 6.77 -16.01
CA GLN A 85 -9.01 6.22 -15.15
C GLN A 85 -9.95 7.35 -14.72
N ARG A 86 -11.25 7.03 -14.62
CA ARG A 86 -12.21 7.97 -14.05
C ARG A 86 -11.93 8.10 -12.55
N TYR A 87 -11.93 9.32 -12.06
CA TYR A 87 -11.66 9.64 -10.65
C TYR A 87 -12.93 10.22 -10.03
N GLY A 88 -13.42 9.59 -8.97
CA GLY A 88 -14.64 10.02 -8.30
C GLY A 88 -15.94 9.61 -8.96
N ASN A 89 -16.99 10.35 -8.64
CA ASN A 89 -18.34 10.09 -9.15
C ASN A 89 -18.45 10.45 -10.63
N GLU A 90 -19.25 9.73 -11.40
CA GLU A 90 -19.45 10.03 -12.85
C GLU A 90 -19.86 11.48 -13.13
N ALA A 91 -20.63 12.07 -12.21
CA ALA A 91 -21.08 13.46 -12.33
C ALA A 91 -19.94 14.50 -12.20
N GLU A 92 -18.83 14.13 -11.61
CA GLU A 92 -17.70 15.05 -11.37
C GLU A 92 -16.78 15.19 -12.59
N ASN A 93 -16.91 14.34 -13.59
CA ASN A 93 -16.09 14.36 -14.82
C ASN A 93 -14.59 14.52 -14.56
N GLN A 94 -14.08 13.87 -13.52
CA GLN A 94 -12.67 13.90 -13.17
C GLN A 94 -11.96 12.65 -13.68
N PHE A 95 -10.72 12.84 -14.12
CA PHE A 95 -9.88 11.77 -14.64
C PHE A 95 -8.50 11.85 -14.03
N LEU A 96 -7.96 10.68 -13.71
CA LEU A 96 -6.56 10.48 -13.36
C LEU A 96 -5.84 10.02 -14.63
N VAL A 97 -4.91 10.83 -15.09
CA VAL A 97 -4.12 10.57 -16.30
C VAL A 97 -2.67 10.35 -15.88
N ARG A 98 -2.14 9.17 -16.17
CA ARG A 98 -0.75 8.83 -15.87
C ARG A 98 0.04 8.60 -17.15
N VAL A 99 1.25 9.15 -17.19
CA VAL A 99 2.23 8.96 -18.26
C VAL A 99 3.59 8.58 -17.68
N GLU A 100 4.37 7.79 -18.41
CA GLU A 100 5.68 7.32 -17.95
C GLU A 100 6.74 8.43 -17.87
N ARG A 101 6.55 9.51 -18.65
CA ARG A 101 7.54 10.59 -18.73
C ARG A 101 7.39 11.57 -17.57
N ILE A 102 8.50 11.94 -16.95
CA ILE A 102 8.54 12.91 -15.84
C ILE A 102 9.06 14.29 -16.29
N ALA A 103 9.92 14.35 -17.29
CA ALA A 103 10.52 15.57 -17.79
C ALA A 103 10.44 15.67 -19.32
N LEU A 104 10.24 16.88 -19.82
CA LEU A 104 10.35 17.18 -21.25
C LEU A 104 11.78 17.59 -21.64
N LEU A 105 12.53 18.08 -20.66
CA LEU A 105 13.92 18.47 -20.81
C LEU A 105 14.81 17.24 -20.70
N THR A 106 15.64 17.00 -21.69
CA THR A 106 16.66 15.94 -21.68
C THR A 106 17.99 16.52 -21.19
N GLN A 107 18.91 15.66 -20.71
CA GLN A 107 20.24 16.08 -20.29
C GLN A 107 20.96 16.83 -21.40
N GLU A 108 20.89 16.36 -22.66
CA GLU A 108 21.49 17.00 -23.81
C GLU A 108 20.97 18.43 -24.02
N LYS A 109 19.66 18.65 -23.91
CA LYS A 109 19.04 19.97 -24.00
C LYS A 109 19.44 20.87 -22.83
N ALA A 110 19.52 20.32 -21.63
CA ALA A 110 19.95 21.05 -20.43
C ALA A 110 21.42 21.50 -20.59
N ASP A 111 22.28 20.67 -21.15
CA ASP A 111 23.69 21.03 -21.44
C ASP A 111 23.81 22.12 -22.49
N LEU A 112 22.95 22.12 -23.51
CA LEU A 112 22.88 23.22 -24.51
C LEU A 112 22.44 24.53 -23.84
N VAL A 113 21.36 24.48 -23.02
CA VAL A 113 20.89 25.65 -22.25
C VAL A 113 22.01 26.19 -21.36
N LYS A 114 22.76 25.30 -20.69
CA LYS A 114 23.92 25.67 -19.88
C LYS A 114 24.98 26.41 -20.68
N ALA A 115 25.33 25.89 -21.83
CA ALA A 115 26.35 26.50 -22.71
C ALA A 115 25.92 27.88 -23.20
N ASP A 116 24.68 28.02 -23.68
CA ASP A 116 24.13 29.28 -24.18
C ASP A 116 24.07 30.34 -23.08
N ILE A 117 23.64 29.97 -21.86
CA ILE A 117 23.57 30.93 -20.75
C ILE A 117 24.98 31.29 -20.26
N GLN A 118 25.89 30.33 -20.21
CA GLN A 118 27.27 30.60 -19.80
C GLN A 118 27.99 31.56 -20.77
N GLN A 119 27.68 31.45 -22.07
CA GLN A 119 28.18 32.35 -23.09
C GLN A 119 27.54 33.75 -22.96
N ALA A 120 26.23 33.84 -22.70
CA ALA A 120 25.53 35.11 -22.56
C ALA A 120 25.82 35.79 -21.21
N MET A 121 26.10 35.01 -20.16
CA MET A 121 26.32 35.47 -18.79
C MET A 121 27.53 34.81 -18.14
N PRO A 122 28.76 35.39 -18.31
CA PRO A 122 29.98 34.83 -17.71
C PRO A 122 29.99 34.80 -16.16
N THR A 123 29.02 35.49 -15.52
CA THR A 123 28.85 35.49 -14.07
C THR A 123 28.22 34.19 -13.51
N MET A 124 27.73 33.29 -14.39
CA MET A 124 27.23 31.98 -14.01
C MET A 124 28.38 31.10 -13.52
N THR A 125 28.23 30.58 -12.27
CA THR A 125 29.20 29.67 -11.64
C THR A 125 28.82 28.21 -11.79
N GLY A 126 27.52 27.91 -11.95
CA GLY A 126 27.04 26.56 -12.10
C GLY A 126 25.59 26.46 -12.56
N MET A 127 25.27 25.30 -13.15
CA MET A 127 23.91 24.86 -13.42
C MET A 127 23.78 23.39 -13.04
N ARG A 128 22.71 23.05 -12.36
CA ARG A 128 22.34 21.68 -12.04
C ARG A 128 21.01 21.35 -12.70
N PHE A 129 20.96 20.20 -13.31
CA PHE A 129 19.74 19.59 -13.83
C PHE A 129 19.74 18.12 -13.47
N ASP A 130 18.57 17.63 -13.04
CA ASP A 130 18.35 16.22 -12.75
C ASP A 130 17.03 15.79 -13.43
N PRO A 131 17.11 14.98 -14.49
CA PRO A 131 15.94 14.51 -15.21
C PRO A 131 15.01 13.64 -14.36
N GLU A 132 15.48 13.09 -13.23
CA GLU A 132 14.66 12.31 -12.30
C GLU A 132 13.84 13.19 -11.33
N VAL A 133 14.22 14.46 -11.18
CA VAL A 133 13.51 15.42 -10.33
C VAL A 133 12.44 16.20 -11.12
N GLY A 134 12.47 16.10 -12.44
CA GLY A 134 11.53 16.79 -13.32
C GLY A 134 12.15 17.98 -14.05
N ASP A 135 11.30 18.88 -14.53
CA ASP A 135 11.69 19.99 -15.41
C ASP A 135 12.18 21.22 -14.61
N LYS A 136 13.21 21.06 -13.77
CA LYS A 136 13.83 22.14 -12.97
C LYS A 136 15.28 22.32 -13.35
N LEU A 137 15.68 23.58 -13.53
CA LEU A 137 17.06 24.00 -13.75
C LEU A 137 17.47 24.92 -12.60
N ASP A 138 18.46 24.52 -11.82
CA ASP A 138 19.02 25.35 -10.76
C ASP A 138 20.30 26.04 -11.28
N PHE A 139 20.28 27.36 -11.28
CA PHE A 139 21.38 28.20 -11.71
C PHE A 139 22.04 28.90 -10.52
N THR A 140 23.35 29.04 -10.57
CA THR A 140 24.15 29.77 -9.58
C THR A 140 24.92 30.86 -10.23
N PHE A 141 24.81 32.10 -9.74
CA PHE A 141 25.45 33.29 -10.28
C PHE A 141 26.17 34.07 -9.18
N LYS A 142 27.36 34.65 -9.52
CA LYS A 142 28.10 35.53 -8.61
C LYS A 142 27.41 36.86 -8.32
N GLN A 143 26.56 37.32 -9.21
CA GLN A 143 25.86 38.58 -9.12
C GLN A 143 24.36 38.36 -9.27
N PRO A 144 23.50 39.19 -8.62
CA PRO A 144 22.08 39.09 -8.80
C PRO A 144 21.68 39.36 -10.26
N ILE A 145 20.74 38.54 -10.73
CA ILE A 145 20.18 38.64 -12.09
C ILE A 145 18.70 38.94 -11.94
N ASP A 146 18.17 39.73 -12.86
CA ASP A 146 16.72 39.91 -13.01
C ASP A 146 16.08 38.62 -13.53
N GLU A 147 14.98 38.19 -12.89
CA GLU A 147 14.24 36.96 -13.22
C GLU A 147 13.73 36.98 -14.68
N GLY A 148 13.31 38.16 -15.18
CA GLY A 148 12.85 38.34 -16.56
C GLY A 148 13.96 38.12 -17.56
N THR A 149 15.18 38.56 -17.23
CA THR A 149 16.37 38.36 -18.04
C THR A 149 16.74 36.87 -18.11
N LEU A 150 16.76 36.19 -16.96
CA LEU A 150 17.05 34.75 -16.93
C LEU A 150 16.00 33.95 -17.70
N ARG A 151 14.70 34.29 -17.53
CA ARG A 151 13.60 33.72 -18.27
C ARG A 151 13.83 33.83 -19.79
N SER A 152 14.09 35.01 -20.25
CA SER A 152 14.26 35.27 -21.70
C SER A 152 15.46 34.54 -22.29
N LEU A 153 16.53 34.36 -21.53
CA LEU A 153 17.71 33.60 -21.97
C LEU A 153 17.39 32.09 -22.08
N VAL A 154 16.71 31.51 -21.11
CA VAL A 154 16.31 30.09 -21.15
C VAL A 154 15.32 29.84 -22.29
N GLU A 155 14.35 30.75 -22.51
CA GLU A 155 13.41 30.64 -23.61
C GLU A 155 14.10 30.77 -25.00
N LYS A 156 15.09 31.65 -25.13
CA LYS A 156 15.92 31.75 -26.36
C LYS A 156 16.72 30.48 -26.63
N ALA A 157 17.16 29.78 -25.57
CA ALA A 157 17.81 28.49 -25.69
C ALA A 157 16.83 27.34 -26.03
N GLY A 158 15.58 27.67 -26.38
CA GLY A 158 14.59 26.71 -26.86
C GLY A 158 13.83 25.93 -25.76
N THR A 159 13.90 26.40 -24.51
CA THR A 159 13.23 25.75 -23.38
C THR A 159 12.12 26.66 -22.81
N PRO A 160 10.84 26.34 -23.02
CA PRO A 160 9.73 27.14 -22.49
C PRO A 160 9.75 27.19 -20.97
N VAL A 161 9.74 28.39 -20.40
CA VAL A 161 9.79 28.63 -18.96
C VAL A 161 8.39 28.85 -18.41
N LYS A 162 8.06 28.12 -17.33
CA LYS A 162 6.83 28.31 -16.56
C LYS A 162 7.01 29.38 -15.49
N GLU A 163 8.07 29.27 -14.71
CA GLU A 163 8.34 30.15 -13.57
C GLU A 163 9.85 30.27 -13.33
N VAL A 164 10.28 31.43 -12.85
CA VAL A 164 11.62 31.65 -12.32
C VAL A 164 11.48 32.08 -10.86
N ARG A 165 12.24 31.46 -9.98
CA ARG A 165 12.25 31.77 -8.54
C ARG A 165 13.68 32.06 -8.10
N ALA A 166 13.91 33.24 -7.55
CA ALA A 166 15.14 33.53 -6.83
C ALA A 166 15.10 32.85 -5.45
N LEU A 167 16.13 32.06 -5.14
CA LEU A 167 16.33 31.52 -3.81
C LEU A 167 17.12 32.56 -2.99
N SER A 168 16.67 32.86 -1.77
CA SER A 168 17.28 33.86 -0.90
C SER A 168 18.69 33.46 -0.50
N GLY A 169 19.71 34.03 -1.14
CA GLY A 169 21.11 33.91 -0.72
C GLY A 169 21.45 34.95 0.37
N ARG A 170 22.31 34.58 1.32
CA ARG A 170 22.91 35.55 2.26
C ARG A 170 23.85 36.51 1.54
N GLU A 171 23.94 37.75 2.04
CA GLU A 171 24.91 38.71 1.51
C GLU A 171 26.33 38.11 1.48
N GLY A 172 26.97 38.16 0.32
CA GLY A 172 28.31 37.61 0.09
C GLY A 172 28.37 36.15 -0.41
N GLN A 173 27.23 35.50 -0.65
CA GLN A 173 27.16 34.16 -1.29
C GLN A 173 26.66 34.28 -2.73
N ASP A 174 26.99 33.26 -3.52
CA ASP A 174 26.43 33.09 -4.86
C ASP A 174 24.90 33.05 -4.81
N ARG A 175 24.24 33.68 -5.78
CA ARG A 175 22.78 33.73 -5.89
C ARG A 175 22.27 32.51 -6.64
N GLU A 176 21.33 31.81 -6.03
CA GLU A 176 20.69 30.65 -6.64
C GLU A 176 19.31 31.03 -7.21
N TYR A 177 19.03 30.50 -8.41
CA TYR A 177 17.77 30.67 -9.11
C TYR A 177 17.28 29.30 -9.57
N THR A 178 16.01 28.99 -9.29
CA THR A 178 15.35 27.82 -9.84
C THR A 178 14.46 28.25 -10.99
N VAL A 179 14.72 27.73 -12.16
CA VAL A 179 13.88 27.88 -13.36
C VAL A 179 13.05 26.62 -13.51
N ILE A 180 11.73 26.76 -13.42
CA ILE A 180 10.77 25.69 -13.67
C ILE A 180 10.35 25.79 -15.13
N THR A 181 10.62 24.74 -15.90
CA THR A 181 10.23 24.65 -17.31
C THR A 181 8.86 23.98 -17.45
N GLN A 182 8.27 24.00 -18.65
CA GLN A 182 7.03 23.29 -18.89
C GLN A 182 7.29 21.78 -18.82
N GLY A 183 6.47 21.09 -18.00
CA GLY A 183 6.50 19.64 -17.85
C GLY A 183 5.44 18.91 -18.70
N PRO A 184 5.40 17.57 -18.62
CA PRO A 184 4.38 16.78 -19.32
C PRO A 184 2.96 17.22 -18.98
N GLY A 185 2.71 17.61 -17.72
CA GLY A 185 1.42 18.11 -17.26
C GLY A 185 0.95 19.37 -17.97
N ASP A 186 1.85 20.33 -18.20
CA ASP A 186 1.51 21.58 -18.90
C ASP A 186 1.16 21.30 -20.37
N LYS A 187 1.88 20.39 -21.04
CA LYS A 187 1.59 19.98 -22.41
C LYS A 187 0.30 19.21 -22.55
N ILE A 188 0.05 18.25 -21.62
CA ILE A 188 -1.20 17.48 -21.60
C ILE A 188 -2.39 18.43 -21.37
N GLY A 189 -2.30 19.29 -20.35
CA GLY A 189 -3.34 20.29 -20.08
C GLY A 189 -3.57 21.24 -21.24
N GLY A 190 -2.49 21.67 -21.92
CA GLY A 190 -2.57 22.50 -23.11
C GLY A 190 -3.26 21.80 -24.29
N ALA A 191 -2.92 20.55 -24.59
CA ALA A 191 -3.53 19.76 -25.66
C ALA A 191 -5.03 19.49 -25.39
N LEU A 192 -5.37 19.17 -24.15
CA LEU A 192 -6.77 18.95 -23.77
C LEU A 192 -7.60 20.23 -23.85
N ARG A 193 -7.05 21.38 -23.42
CA ARG A 193 -7.71 22.69 -23.59
C ARG A 193 -7.85 23.06 -25.07
N ALA A 194 -6.87 22.76 -25.90
CA ALA A 194 -6.96 23.01 -27.34
C ALA A 194 -8.07 22.19 -28.01
N LYS A 195 -8.26 20.93 -27.61
CA LYS A 195 -9.28 20.03 -28.16
C LYS A 195 -10.68 20.33 -27.62
N TYR A 196 -10.81 20.53 -26.31
CA TYR A 196 -12.13 20.58 -25.65
C TYR A 196 -12.61 22.00 -25.37
N GLY A 197 -11.74 23.01 -25.48
CA GLY A 197 -11.98 24.41 -25.19
C GLY A 197 -11.12 24.92 -24.02
N PRO A 198 -10.83 26.23 -23.95
CA PRO A 198 -9.90 26.81 -22.98
C PRO A 198 -10.33 26.57 -21.52
N ASP A 199 -11.62 26.57 -21.24
CA ASP A 199 -12.18 26.37 -19.89
C ASP A 199 -12.73 24.95 -19.67
N ALA A 200 -12.58 24.05 -20.67
CA ALA A 200 -13.21 22.74 -20.62
C ALA A 200 -12.37 21.69 -19.86
N ALA A 201 -11.06 21.90 -19.70
CA ALA A 201 -10.15 20.99 -19.00
C ALA A 201 -9.26 21.75 -18.05
N GLU A 202 -9.39 21.46 -16.76
CA GLU A 202 -8.57 22.03 -15.70
C GLU A 202 -7.67 20.93 -15.10
N VAL A 203 -6.36 21.18 -15.06
CA VAL A 203 -5.42 20.33 -14.34
C VAL A 203 -5.44 20.74 -12.86
N VAL A 204 -6.12 19.95 -12.05
CA VAL A 204 -6.31 20.20 -10.61
C VAL A 204 -5.03 19.92 -9.84
N ARG A 205 -4.35 18.82 -10.20
CA ARG A 205 -3.15 18.37 -9.52
C ARG A 205 -2.21 17.69 -10.50
N THR A 206 -0.91 17.87 -10.28
CA THR A 206 0.15 17.14 -11.00
C THR A 206 1.15 16.62 -9.98
N ASP A 207 1.32 15.31 -9.96
CA ASP A 207 2.33 14.61 -9.16
C ASP A 207 3.34 13.94 -10.10
N TYR A 208 4.59 13.92 -9.69
CA TYR A 208 5.64 13.23 -10.44
C TYR A 208 6.61 12.55 -9.49
N VAL A 209 7.02 11.35 -9.86
CA VAL A 209 7.96 10.54 -9.10
C VAL A 209 9.02 10.01 -10.06
N GLY A 210 10.29 10.26 -9.74
CA GLY A 210 11.41 9.70 -10.50
C GLY A 210 11.45 8.17 -10.41
N PRO A 211 11.84 7.45 -11.47
CA PRO A 211 11.87 5.98 -11.49
C PRO A 211 12.73 5.37 -10.39
N GLN A 212 13.85 6.01 -10.04
CA GLN A 212 14.73 5.57 -8.96
C GLN A 212 14.05 5.71 -7.60
N VAL A 213 13.37 6.85 -7.37
CA VAL A 213 12.59 7.10 -6.16
C VAL A 213 11.44 6.09 -6.05
N GLY A 214 10.70 5.85 -7.15
CA GLY A 214 9.62 4.87 -7.18
C GLY A 214 10.12 3.45 -6.84
N LYS A 215 11.27 3.05 -7.40
CA LYS A 215 11.88 1.75 -7.08
C LYS A 215 12.28 1.65 -5.61
N GLN A 216 12.83 2.72 -5.04
CA GLN A 216 13.19 2.77 -3.63
C GLN A 216 11.95 2.68 -2.74
N LEU A 217 10.92 3.49 -3.00
CA LEU A 217 9.65 3.49 -2.25
C LEU A 217 8.98 2.11 -2.26
N ARG A 218 9.03 1.39 -3.38
CA ARG A 218 8.53 0.02 -3.47
C ARG A 218 9.30 -0.92 -2.56
N THR A 219 10.63 -0.83 -2.54
CA THR A 219 11.48 -1.64 -1.67
C THR A 219 11.22 -1.33 -0.19
N ASP A 220 11.16 -0.04 0.15
CA ASP A 220 10.91 0.42 1.51
C ASP A 220 9.50 0.02 1.98
N GLY A 221 8.50 0.06 1.09
CA GLY A 221 7.15 -0.40 1.39
C GLY A 221 7.10 -1.90 1.73
N ILE A 222 7.79 -2.74 0.96
CA ILE A 222 7.91 -4.18 1.24
C ILE A 222 8.62 -4.41 2.58
N LEU A 223 9.73 -3.72 2.83
CA LEU A 223 10.48 -3.82 4.07
C LEU A 223 9.65 -3.36 5.27
N ALA A 224 8.87 -2.30 5.14
CA ALA A 224 7.97 -1.82 6.19
C ALA A 224 6.96 -2.90 6.62
N VAL A 225 6.34 -3.60 5.65
CA VAL A 225 5.43 -4.72 5.94
C VAL A 225 6.17 -5.85 6.65
N LEU A 226 7.35 -6.24 6.16
CA LEU A 226 8.14 -7.32 6.77
C LEU A 226 8.60 -6.96 8.19
N TYR A 227 9.07 -5.73 8.43
CA TYR A 227 9.45 -5.27 9.76
C TYR A 227 8.26 -5.22 10.72
N ALA A 228 7.10 -4.72 10.26
CA ALA A 228 5.88 -4.72 11.07
C ALA A 228 5.49 -6.13 11.49
N MET A 229 5.47 -7.08 10.54
CA MET A 229 5.17 -8.49 10.84
C MET A 229 6.21 -9.12 11.78
N GLY A 230 7.50 -8.80 11.60
CA GLY A 230 8.57 -9.25 12.51
C GLY A 230 8.40 -8.70 13.94
N MET A 231 8.08 -7.41 14.08
CA MET A 231 7.81 -6.81 15.39
C MET A 231 6.57 -7.41 16.07
N ILE A 232 5.51 -7.69 15.30
CA ILE A 232 4.32 -8.37 15.80
C ILE A 232 4.66 -9.79 16.25
N LEU A 233 5.47 -10.54 15.50
CA LEU A 233 5.94 -11.87 15.89
C LEU A 233 6.69 -11.84 17.22
N ILE A 234 7.60 -10.89 17.39
CA ILE A 234 8.35 -10.68 18.64
C ILE A 234 7.37 -10.38 19.78
N TYR A 235 6.45 -9.43 19.59
CA TYR A 235 5.45 -9.07 20.59
C TYR A 235 4.58 -10.27 21.00
N VAL A 236 4.03 -11.01 20.02
CA VAL A 236 3.20 -12.19 20.27
C VAL A 236 4.00 -13.30 20.96
N GLY A 237 5.28 -13.50 20.58
CA GLY A 237 6.18 -14.46 21.20
C GLY A 237 6.44 -14.16 22.68
N PHE A 238 6.60 -12.90 23.06
CA PHE A 238 6.75 -12.48 24.46
C PHE A 238 5.43 -12.49 25.23
N ARG A 239 4.31 -12.16 24.59
CA ARG A 239 3.01 -12.06 25.24
C ARG A 239 2.34 -13.42 25.45
N PHE A 240 2.53 -14.33 24.50
CA PHE A 240 1.96 -15.69 24.49
C PHE A 240 3.10 -16.72 24.45
N ASP A 241 2.78 -17.97 24.74
CA ASP A 241 3.74 -19.07 24.58
C ASP A 241 4.13 -19.17 23.08
N PHE A 242 5.41 -19.40 22.78
CA PHE A 242 5.93 -19.58 21.42
C PHE A 242 5.18 -20.63 20.58
N ARG A 243 4.40 -21.49 21.21
CA ARG A 243 3.51 -22.47 20.56
C ARG A 243 2.36 -21.83 19.81
N PHE A 244 1.91 -20.64 20.20
CA PHE A 244 0.79 -19.92 19.58
C PHE A 244 1.24 -18.97 18.47
N SER A 245 2.48 -18.52 18.50
CA SER A 245 3.02 -17.51 17.60
C SER A 245 2.94 -17.88 16.10
N PRO A 246 3.23 -19.13 15.67
CA PRO A 246 3.17 -19.48 14.24
C PRO A 246 1.78 -19.35 13.63
N GLY A 247 0.73 -19.67 14.39
CA GLY A 247 -0.66 -19.54 13.92
C GLY A 247 -1.03 -18.09 13.61
N VAL A 248 -0.60 -17.16 14.47
CA VAL A 248 -0.81 -15.71 14.27
C VAL A 248 -0.11 -15.25 12.99
N ILE A 249 1.16 -15.60 12.80
CA ILE A 249 1.93 -15.14 11.63
C ILE A 249 1.34 -15.67 10.33
N ILE A 250 0.94 -16.94 10.28
CA ILE A 250 0.31 -17.52 9.08
C ILE A 250 -1.00 -16.79 8.76
N ALA A 251 -1.81 -16.44 9.77
CA ALA A 251 -3.02 -15.67 9.59
C ALA A 251 -2.72 -14.25 9.07
N LEU A 252 -1.71 -13.57 9.61
CA LEU A 252 -1.32 -12.23 9.15
C LEU A 252 -0.80 -12.22 7.72
N ILE A 253 0.01 -13.23 7.33
CA ILE A 253 0.45 -13.41 5.94
C ILE A 253 -0.75 -13.61 5.02
N HIS A 254 -1.69 -14.47 5.42
CA HIS A 254 -2.92 -14.69 4.69
C HIS A 254 -3.69 -13.38 4.48
N ASP A 255 -3.90 -12.59 5.52
CA ASP A 255 -4.69 -11.37 5.46
C ASP A 255 -4.02 -10.28 4.61
N ALA A 256 -2.70 -10.16 4.70
CA ALA A 256 -1.92 -9.28 3.84
C ALA A 256 -2.05 -9.70 2.35
N ILE A 257 -1.98 -11.00 2.04
CA ILE A 257 -2.13 -11.51 0.67
C ILE A 257 -3.56 -11.31 0.16
N ILE A 258 -4.60 -11.56 0.98
CA ILE A 258 -5.99 -11.33 0.58
C ILE A 258 -6.24 -9.84 0.32
N THR A 259 -5.70 -8.95 1.16
CA THR A 259 -5.79 -7.50 0.94
C THR A 259 -5.08 -7.08 -0.36
N LEU A 260 -3.91 -7.67 -0.65
CA LEU A 260 -3.24 -7.49 -1.95
C LEU A 260 -4.12 -8.00 -3.10
N GLY A 261 -4.85 -9.09 -2.89
CA GLY A 261 -5.79 -9.69 -3.85
C GLY A 261 -6.88 -8.72 -4.30
N PHE A 262 -7.35 -7.84 -3.43
CA PHE A 262 -8.27 -6.77 -3.81
C PHE A 262 -7.71 -5.96 -4.98
N PHE A 263 -6.48 -5.46 -4.89
CA PHE A 263 -5.84 -4.66 -5.95
C PHE A 263 -5.59 -5.45 -7.23
N VAL A 264 -5.28 -6.76 -7.12
CA VAL A 264 -5.09 -7.64 -8.29
C VAL A 264 -6.39 -7.81 -9.06
N VAL A 265 -7.49 -8.09 -8.36
CA VAL A 265 -8.79 -8.40 -8.96
C VAL A 265 -9.49 -7.16 -9.49
N THR A 266 -9.51 -6.08 -8.71
CA THR A 266 -10.21 -4.84 -9.06
C THR A 266 -9.43 -3.95 -10.02
N ARG A 267 -8.12 -4.21 -10.18
CA ARG A 267 -7.21 -3.40 -11.00
C ARG A 267 -7.02 -1.96 -10.49
N HIS A 268 -7.45 -1.68 -9.25
CA HIS A 268 -7.13 -0.41 -8.59
C HIS A 268 -5.62 -0.24 -8.45
N GLU A 269 -5.16 1.01 -8.40
CA GLU A 269 -3.73 1.32 -8.31
C GLU A 269 -3.14 0.91 -6.97
N PHE A 270 -2.02 0.21 -7.04
CA PHE A 270 -1.23 -0.15 -5.87
C PHE A 270 -0.15 0.91 -5.63
N ASN A 271 -0.35 1.75 -4.61
CA ASN A 271 0.47 2.90 -4.26
C ASN A 271 0.88 2.86 -2.77
N LEU A 272 1.49 3.92 -2.24
CA LEU A 272 1.89 4.00 -0.82
C LEU A 272 0.68 3.89 0.13
N THR A 273 -0.48 4.41 -0.26
CA THR A 273 -1.72 4.25 0.51
C THR A 273 -2.12 2.78 0.62
N SER A 274 -1.92 1.99 -0.45
CA SER A 274 -2.20 0.55 -0.45
C SER A 274 -1.32 -0.22 0.54
N VAL A 275 -0.04 0.17 0.68
CA VAL A 275 0.86 -0.39 1.71
C VAL A 275 0.36 -0.04 3.10
N THR A 276 -0.11 1.20 3.31
CA THR A 276 -0.71 1.63 4.57
C THR A 276 -1.96 0.82 4.93
N VAL A 277 -2.81 0.48 3.94
CA VAL A 277 -3.96 -0.42 4.15
C VAL A 277 -3.49 -1.78 4.65
N ILE A 278 -2.50 -2.40 3.99
CA ILE A 278 -1.98 -3.71 4.39
C ILE A 278 -1.45 -3.67 5.83
N LEU A 279 -0.67 -2.64 6.18
CA LEU A 279 -0.15 -2.47 7.54
C LEU A 279 -1.27 -2.30 8.57
N THR A 280 -2.30 -1.53 8.22
CA THR A 280 -3.45 -1.30 9.09
C THR A 280 -4.27 -2.58 9.29
N VAL A 281 -4.51 -3.35 8.22
CA VAL A 281 -5.19 -4.65 8.27
C VAL A 281 -4.42 -5.64 9.14
N VAL A 282 -3.10 -5.73 8.97
CA VAL A 282 -2.23 -6.59 9.79
C VAL A 282 -2.35 -6.22 11.28
N GLY A 283 -2.31 -4.92 11.60
CA GLY A 283 -2.49 -4.44 12.98
C GLY A 283 -3.88 -4.72 13.55
N TYR A 284 -4.93 -4.60 12.71
CA TYR A 284 -6.30 -4.86 13.09
C TYR A 284 -6.55 -6.37 13.32
N SER A 285 -6.10 -7.21 12.38
CA SER A 285 -6.26 -8.66 12.42
C SER A 285 -5.57 -9.28 13.65
N VAL A 286 -4.34 -8.82 13.96
CA VAL A 286 -3.62 -9.33 15.12
C VAL A 286 -4.36 -9.06 16.44
N ASN A 287 -5.04 -7.92 16.56
CA ASN A 287 -5.79 -7.57 17.76
C ASN A 287 -6.92 -8.57 18.04
N ASP A 288 -7.65 -8.97 17.01
CA ASP A 288 -8.75 -9.95 17.13
C ASP A 288 -8.21 -11.35 17.49
N THR A 289 -7.12 -11.75 16.82
CA THR A 289 -6.46 -13.03 17.10
C THR A 289 -5.92 -13.11 18.54
N ILE A 290 -5.32 -12.01 19.05
CA ILE A 290 -4.83 -11.93 20.44
C ILE A 290 -5.96 -12.15 21.44
N VAL A 291 -7.11 -11.54 21.22
CA VAL A 291 -8.28 -11.66 22.11
C VAL A 291 -8.78 -13.11 22.17
N VAL A 292 -8.88 -13.77 21.02
CA VAL A 292 -9.29 -15.19 20.95
C VAL A 292 -8.24 -16.08 21.63
N TYR A 293 -6.96 -15.81 21.43
CA TYR A 293 -5.88 -16.60 22.04
C TYR A 293 -5.80 -16.42 23.58
N ASP A 294 -6.05 -15.21 24.07
CA ASP A 294 -6.13 -14.97 25.51
C ASP A 294 -7.28 -15.77 26.12
N ARG A 295 -8.43 -15.84 25.42
CA ARG A 295 -9.57 -16.66 25.84
C ARG A 295 -9.29 -18.16 25.77
N ILE A 296 -8.57 -18.63 24.75
CA ILE A 296 -8.13 -20.03 24.66
C ILE A 296 -7.25 -20.36 25.87
N ARG A 297 -6.29 -19.49 26.21
CA ARG A 297 -5.42 -19.67 27.37
C ARG A 297 -6.19 -19.70 28.69
N GLU A 298 -7.14 -18.81 28.88
CA GLU A 298 -8.01 -18.77 30.07
C GLU A 298 -8.83 -20.05 30.17
N ASN A 299 -9.48 -20.47 29.09
CA ASN A 299 -10.32 -21.68 29.08
C ASN A 299 -9.48 -22.97 29.25
N ALA A 300 -8.24 -23.02 28.75
CA ALA A 300 -7.33 -24.12 28.98
C ALA A 300 -6.98 -24.30 30.47
N GLN A 301 -6.88 -23.19 31.22
CA GLN A 301 -6.65 -23.23 32.68
C GLN A 301 -7.91 -23.62 33.44
N ARG A 302 -9.10 -23.17 33.00
CA ARG A 302 -10.39 -23.45 33.66
C ARG A 302 -10.87 -24.89 33.43
N HIS A 303 -10.64 -25.43 32.23
CA HIS A 303 -11.14 -26.74 31.80
C HIS A 303 -10.00 -27.75 31.62
N LYS A 304 -9.19 -27.92 32.68
CA LYS A 304 -8.07 -28.89 32.67
C LYS A 304 -8.60 -30.32 32.37
N GLY A 305 -7.94 -30.98 31.41
CA GLY A 305 -8.27 -32.34 30.99
C GLY A 305 -9.24 -32.43 29.78
N ARG A 306 -9.83 -31.31 29.33
CA ARG A 306 -10.57 -31.32 28.06
C ARG A 306 -9.61 -31.31 26.86
N PRO A 307 -9.98 -31.95 25.75
CA PRO A 307 -9.21 -31.86 24.50
C PRO A 307 -9.07 -30.42 24.06
N LEU A 308 -7.87 -30.04 23.59
CA LEU A 308 -7.57 -28.66 23.10
C LEU A 308 -8.56 -28.22 22.01
N ARG A 309 -8.98 -29.14 21.14
CA ARG A 309 -9.99 -28.88 20.11
C ARG A 309 -11.30 -28.32 20.67
N GLU A 310 -11.80 -28.88 21.78
CA GLU A 310 -13.02 -28.41 22.41
C GLU A 310 -12.83 -27.05 23.07
N ILE A 311 -11.68 -26.83 23.72
CA ILE A 311 -11.30 -25.56 24.35
C ILE A 311 -11.23 -24.44 23.31
N VAL A 312 -10.57 -24.68 22.17
CA VAL A 312 -10.44 -23.70 21.08
C VAL A 312 -11.82 -23.37 20.52
N ASN A 313 -12.65 -24.40 20.23
CA ASN A 313 -13.99 -24.17 19.71
C ASN A 313 -14.88 -23.39 20.67
N LEU A 314 -14.83 -23.70 21.97
CA LEU A 314 -15.53 -22.97 23.04
C LEU A 314 -15.10 -21.50 23.06
N SER A 315 -13.78 -21.26 23.03
CA SER A 315 -13.22 -19.92 23.12
C SER A 315 -13.60 -19.04 21.91
N ILE A 316 -13.62 -19.60 20.69
CA ILE A 316 -14.10 -18.89 19.51
C ILE A 316 -15.56 -18.49 19.68
N ASN A 317 -16.43 -19.42 20.12
CA ASN A 317 -17.85 -19.13 20.32
C ASN A 317 -18.10 -18.05 21.39
N GLU A 318 -17.33 -18.05 22.48
CA GLU A 318 -17.42 -17.02 23.52
C GLU A 318 -16.98 -15.64 23.05
N MET A 319 -16.01 -15.58 22.12
CA MET A 319 -15.51 -14.31 21.57
C MET A 319 -16.25 -13.86 20.33
N LEU A 320 -17.10 -14.70 19.74
CA LEU A 320 -17.80 -14.45 18.47
C LEU A 320 -18.56 -13.12 18.46
N GLY A 321 -19.34 -12.86 19.51
CA GLY A 321 -20.12 -11.63 19.64
C GLY A 321 -19.22 -10.38 19.67
N ARG A 322 -18.12 -10.44 20.41
CA ARG A 322 -17.15 -9.32 20.48
C ARG A 322 -16.48 -9.07 19.12
N THR A 323 -15.97 -10.11 18.48
CA THR A 323 -15.33 -10.02 17.17
C THR A 323 -16.26 -9.44 16.11
N ILE A 324 -17.51 -9.94 16.03
CA ILE A 324 -18.51 -9.41 15.08
C ILE A 324 -18.85 -7.94 15.37
N LEU A 325 -18.98 -7.56 16.65
CA LEU A 325 -19.28 -6.17 17.01
C LEU A 325 -18.12 -5.23 16.68
N THR A 326 -16.88 -5.60 17.00
CA THR A 326 -15.70 -4.75 16.72
C THR A 326 -15.44 -4.63 15.23
N SER A 327 -15.44 -5.74 14.48
CA SER A 327 -15.25 -5.75 13.03
C SER A 327 -16.42 -5.08 12.31
N GLY A 328 -17.65 -5.31 12.77
CA GLY A 328 -18.85 -4.69 12.23
C GLY A 328 -18.90 -3.17 12.45
N ALA A 329 -18.51 -2.69 13.64
CA ALA A 329 -18.44 -1.25 13.92
C ALA A 329 -17.40 -0.56 13.02
N THR A 330 -16.23 -1.18 12.84
CA THR A 330 -15.20 -0.66 11.94
C THR A 330 -15.66 -0.71 10.48
N ALA A 331 -16.28 -1.82 10.04
CA ALA A 331 -16.85 -1.93 8.71
C ALA A 331 -17.91 -0.86 8.44
N LEU A 332 -18.77 -0.59 9.45
CA LEU A 332 -19.80 0.45 9.34
C LEU A 332 -19.18 1.85 9.19
N SER A 333 -18.08 2.14 9.90
CA SER A 333 -17.38 3.42 9.74
C SER A 333 -16.77 3.59 8.34
N LEU A 334 -16.35 2.50 7.70
CA LEU A 334 -15.83 2.52 6.34
C LEU A 334 -16.91 2.77 5.29
N VAL A 335 -18.18 2.43 5.56
CA VAL A 335 -19.29 2.66 4.62
C VAL A 335 -19.39 4.15 4.24
N GLY A 336 -19.19 5.05 5.20
CA GLY A 336 -19.14 6.49 4.92
C GLY A 336 -18.05 6.85 3.90
N LEU A 337 -16.84 6.29 4.07
CA LEU A 337 -15.73 6.52 3.15
C LEU A 337 -15.92 5.82 1.79
N ILE A 338 -16.63 4.69 1.74
CA ILE A 338 -16.95 4.00 0.49
C ILE A 338 -17.98 4.78 -0.34
N VAL A 339 -18.99 5.36 0.32
CA VAL A 339 -20.08 6.06 -0.34
C VAL A 339 -19.72 7.50 -0.70
N MET A 340 -19.01 8.20 0.19
CA MET A 340 -18.68 9.61 0.03
C MET A 340 -17.22 9.87 -0.36
N GLY A 341 -16.36 8.86 -0.23
CA GLY A 341 -14.95 8.95 -0.60
C GLY A 341 -14.76 8.94 -2.10
N VAL A 342 -13.65 9.52 -2.54
CA VAL A 342 -13.29 9.65 -3.94
C VAL A 342 -11.86 9.15 -4.12
N GLY A 343 -11.61 8.40 -5.20
CA GLY A 343 -10.28 7.94 -5.59
C GLY A 343 -9.58 7.13 -4.50
N THR A 344 -8.38 7.51 -4.12
CA THR A 344 -7.54 6.76 -3.18
C THR A 344 -8.17 6.53 -1.80
N ILE A 345 -9.08 7.43 -1.36
CA ILE A 345 -9.80 7.27 -0.08
C ILE A 345 -10.83 6.15 -0.18
N GLN A 346 -11.55 6.08 -1.29
CA GLN A 346 -12.51 5.01 -1.55
C GLN A 346 -11.80 3.66 -1.69
N ASP A 347 -10.68 3.62 -2.44
CA ASP A 347 -9.85 2.42 -2.61
C ASP A 347 -9.31 1.91 -1.27
N PHE A 348 -8.82 2.85 -0.43
CA PHE A 348 -8.41 2.56 0.94
C PHE A 348 -9.53 1.88 1.73
N ALA A 349 -10.74 2.46 1.71
CA ALA A 349 -11.87 1.96 2.49
C ALA A 349 -12.35 0.58 1.99
N LEU A 350 -12.39 0.35 0.67
CA LEU A 350 -12.75 -0.94 0.08
C LEU A 350 -11.73 -2.03 0.42
N ALA A 351 -10.44 -1.74 0.23
CA ALA A 351 -9.38 -2.70 0.54
C ALA A 351 -9.31 -3.00 2.05
N MET A 352 -9.51 -1.99 2.89
CA MET A 352 -9.60 -2.14 4.35
C MET A 352 -10.78 -3.02 4.76
N LEU A 353 -11.95 -2.85 4.13
CA LEU A 353 -13.12 -3.69 4.38
C LEU A 353 -12.86 -5.16 4.05
N VAL A 354 -12.23 -5.43 2.89
CA VAL A 354 -11.82 -6.79 2.50
C VAL A 354 -10.84 -7.36 3.53
N GLY A 355 -9.87 -6.55 3.98
CA GLY A 355 -8.89 -6.95 4.98
C GLY A 355 -9.51 -7.28 6.34
N ILE A 356 -10.49 -6.50 6.82
CA ILE A 356 -11.20 -6.75 8.09
C ILE A 356 -12.00 -8.05 8.02
N ILE A 357 -12.71 -8.30 6.92
CA ILE A 357 -13.45 -9.54 6.70
C ILE A 357 -12.48 -10.73 6.70
N SER A 358 -11.34 -10.59 6.00
CA SER A 358 -10.28 -11.61 5.98
C SER A 358 -9.73 -11.88 7.38
N GLY A 359 -9.40 -10.85 8.15
CA GLY A 359 -8.85 -10.96 9.50
C GLY A 359 -9.78 -11.65 10.50
N THR A 360 -11.07 -11.37 10.39
CA THR A 360 -12.09 -12.07 11.17
C THR A 360 -12.15 -13.56 10.79
N TYR A 361 -12.16 -13.86 9.50
CA TYR A 361 -12.14 -15.23 8.99
C TYR A 361 -10.86 -15.97 9.39
N SER A 362 -9.69 -15.35 9.22
CA SER A 362 -8.39 -15.97 9.46
C SER A 362 -8.19 -16.32 10.94
N THR A 363 -8.69 -15.51 11.85
CA THR A 363 -8.67 -15.77 13.30
C THR A 363 -9.38 -17.07 13.64
N TRP A 364 -10.56 -17.32 13.06
CA TRP A 364 -11.38 -18.50 13.37
C TRP A 364 -10.93 -19.76 12.64
N TYR A 365 -10.53 -19.63 11.37
CA TYR A 365 -10.32 -20.76 10.47
C TYR A 365 -8.86 -21.03 10.12
N ILE A 366 -7.92 -20.13 10.46
CA ILE A 366 -6.49 -20.31 10.19
C ILE A 366 -5.70 -20.29 11.49
N ALA A 367 -5.69 -19.17 12.22
CA ALA A 367 -4.88 -19.01 13.43
C ALA A 367 -5.24 -20.03 14.49
N SER A 368 -6.52 -20.11 14.88
CA SER A 368 -6.98 -21.01 15.94
C SER A 368 -6.82 -22.50 15.61
N PRO A 369 -7.15 -23.01 14.41
CA PRO A 369 -6.88 -24.41 14.05
C PRO A 369 -5.39 -24.73 13.92
N MET A 370 -4.55 -23.79 13.54
CA MET A 370 -3.11 -23.99 13.47
C MET A 370 -2.49 -24.27 14.84
N THR A 371 -3.02 -23.65 15.88
CA THR A 371 -2.63 -23.92 17.26
C THR A 371 -2.87 -25.38 17.64
N ILE A 372 -4.03 -25.93 17.25
CA ILE A 372 -4.37 -27.35 17.50
C ILE A 372 -3.37 -28.25 16.76
N TRP A 373 -3.10 -27.96 15.48
CA TRP A 373 -2.18 -28.76 14.69
C TRP A 373 -0.75 -28.78 15.25
N LEU A 374 -0.26 -27.64 15.71
CA LEU A 374 1.07 -27.50 16.32
C LEU A 374 1.18 -28.31 17.63
N GLU A 375 0.15 -28.27 18.49
CA GLU A 375 0.15 -29.02 19.74
C GLU A 375 0.07 -30.54 19.47
N GLU A 376 -0.83 -30.99 18.58
CA GLU A 376 -0.93 -32.39 18.16
C GLU A 376 0.42 -32.93 17.66
N HIS A 377 1.17 -32.15 16.86
CA HIS A 377 2.50 -32.52 16.37
C HIS A 377 3.56 -32.52 17.44
N SER A 378 3.51 -31.60 18.39
CA SER A 378 4.45 -31.52 19.50
C SER A 378 4.30 -32.69 20.46
N GLU A 379 3.05 -33.11 20.73
CA GLU A 379 2.75 -34.28 21.56
C GLU A 379 3.20 -35.58 20.90
N GLN A 380 2.94 -35.75 19.60
CA GLN A 380 3.45 -36.90 18.84
C GLN A 380 4.97 -36.98 18.86
N LYS A 381 5.67 -35.86 18.68
CA LYS A 381 7.12 -35.83 18.74
C LYS A 381 7.65 -36.23 20.13
N ARG A 382 7.04 -35.71 21.20
CA ARG A 382 7.38 -36.08 22.58
C ARG A 382 7.15 -37.56 22.85
N ALA A 383 6.06 -38.13 22.35
CA ALA A 383 5.76 -39.56 22.48
C ALA A 383 6.78 -40.41 21.75
N ILE A 384 7.18 -40.03 20.54
CA ILE A 384 8.21 -40.72 19.76
C ILE A 384 9.58 -40.63 20.47
N ASP A 385 9.96 -39.47 20.99
CA ASP A 385 11.23 -39.30 21.68
C ASP A 385 11.27 -40.04 23.02
N ALA A 386 10.14 -40.13 23.72
CA ALA A 386 10.02 -40.92 24.94
C ALA A 386 10.09 -42.45 24.67
N ALA A 387 9.64 -42.87 23.50
CA ALA A 387 9.70 -44.31 23.08
C ALA A 387 11.10 -44.75 22.58
N LYS A 388 12.03 -43.81 22.32
CA LYS A 388 13.39 -44.15 21.93
C LYS A 388 14.15 -44.82 23.08
N PRO A 389 14.86 -45.94 22.84
CA PRO A 389 15.67 -46.59 23.88
C PRO A 389 16.72 -45.61 24.43
N LYS A 390 16.76 -45.45 25.75
CA LYS A 390 17.81 -44.65 26.40
C LYS A 390 19.19 -45.15 25.99
N PRO A 391 20.14 -44.28 25.63
CA PRO A 391 21.50 -44.71 25.28
C PRO A 391 22.11 -45.54 26.39
N LYS A 392 22.76 -46.68 26.04
CA LYS A 392 23.34 -47.66 27.00
C LYS A 392 24.23 -47.04 28.08
N ASN A 393 24.82 -45.87 27.83
CA ASN A 393 25.66 -45.17 28.80
C ASN A 393 24.87 -44.56 29.99
N GLN A 394 23.57 -44.27 29.86
CA GLN A 394 22.74 -43.81 30.96
C GLN A 394 22.13 -44.91 31.80
N GLN A 395 22.03 -46.15 31.24
CA GLN A 395 21.58 -47.33 31.96
C GLN A 395 22.65 -47.83 32.93
N ALA A 396 23.94 -47.68 32.60
CA ALA A 396 25.06 -48.07 33.45
C ALA A 396 25.30 -47.07 34.62
N ALA A 397 24.87 -45.83 34.51
CA ALA A 397 24.98 -44.83 35.58
C ALA A 397 23.84 -44.92 36.62
N ALA A 398 22.68 -45.47 36.27
CA ALA A 398 21.56 -45.67 37.19
C ALA A 398 21.59 -47.03 37.97
N ALA A 399 22.58 -47.88 37.62
CA ALA A 399 22.79 -49.19 38.27
C ALA A 399 24.00 -49.20 39.23
N ARG A 400 24.60 -48.03 39.44
CA ARG A 400 25.59 -47.78 40.49
C ARG A 400 25.01 -46.87 41.57
#